data_cc68b5f8fe628840c733057a2de94f2f
#
_entry.id   cc68b5f8fe628840c733057a2de94f2f
#
_cell.length_a   1.000
_cell.length_b   1.000
_cell.length_c   1.000
_cell.angle_alpha   90.00
_cell.angle_beta   90.00
_cell.angle_gamma   90.00
#
_symmetry.space_group_name_H-M   'P 1'
#
loop_
_entity.id
_entity.type
_entity.pdbx_description
1 polymer ?
#
loop_
_entity_poly.entity_id
_entity_poly.type
_entity_poly.pdbx_seq_one_letter_code
_entity_poly.pdbx_strand_id
1 'polypeptide(L)'
;MKRILAPIFLCATAALAADEWRLPDEKPAFKTAPGSDTVKANCIMCHSHEYITTQPALTRDQWKTSVAKMQQKYGAPIAPEIVDALLDYLAQSYGKPAAKQETAKP
;
A
#
# COMPACT_ATOMS: atom_id res chain seq x y z
N MET A 1 -42.16 19.58 -60.26
CA MET A 1 -41.86 19.39 -58.82
C MET A 1 -40.93 18.20 -58.69
N LYS A 2 -39.62 18.45 -58.55
CA LYS A 2 -38.64 17.37 -58.34
C LYS A 2 -38.49 17.11 -56.83
N ARG A 3 -38.99 15.97 -56.37
CA ARG A 3 -38.81 15.54 -55.00
C ARG A 3 -37.40 15.00 -54.81
N ILE A 4 -36.54 15.79 -54.11
CA ILE A 4 -35.24 15.35 -53.73
C ILE A 4 -35.40 14.48 -52.49
N LEU A 5 -35.23 13.18 -52.63
CA LEU A 5 -35.15 12.24 -51.55
C LEU A 5 -33.71 12.32 -50.98
N ALA A 6 -33.56 12.97 -49.86
CA ALA A 6 -32.30 12.98 -49.13
C ALA A 6 -32.08 11.58 -48.49
N PRO A 7 -30.93 10.94 -48.70
CA PRO A 7 -30.65 9.71 -48.01
C PRO A 7 -30.43 9.99 -46.53
N ILE A 8 -31.27 9.42 -45.70
CA ILE A 8 -31.06 9.41 -44.26
C ILE A 8 -29.87 8.48 -44.02
N PHE A 9 -28.71 9.09 -43.77
CA PHE A 9 -27.53 8.38 -43.33
C PHE A 9 -27.83 7.87 -41.90
N LEU A 10 -28.27 6.63 -41.81
CA LEU A 10 -28.42 5.94 -40.54
C LEU A 10 -27.01 5.70 -39.99
N CYS A 11 -26.56 6.61 -39.17
CA CYS A 11 -25.30 6.47 -38.44
C CYS A 11 -25.52 5.31 -37.45
N ALA A 12 -25.18 4.12 -37.90
CA ALA A 12 -25.07 2.97 -37.01
C ALA A 12 -23.93 3.30 -36.04
N THR A 13 -24.29 3.80 -34.88
CA THR A 13 -23.38 3.85 -33.74
C THR A 13 -23.07 2.40 -33.40
N ALA A 14 -21.96 1.91 -33.93
CA ALA A 14 -21.32 0.74 -33.39
C ALA A 14 -21.05 1.09 -31.91
N ALA A 15 -21.90 0.58 -31.03
CA ALA A 15 -21.55 0.44 -29.65
C ALA A 15 -20.32 -0.46 -29.65
N LEU A 16 -19.16 0.15 -29.74
CA LEU A 16 -17.93 -0.49 -29.38
C LEU A 16 -18.20 -0.99 -27.95
N ALA A 17 -18.35 -2.30 -27.82
CA ALA A 17 -18.25 -2.91 -26.51
C ALA A 17 -16.95 -2.39 -25.97
N ALA A 18 -17.03 -1.41 -25.08
CA ALA A 18 -15.92 -1.01 -24.26
C ALA A 18 -15.59 -2.30 -23.52
N ASP A 19 -14.59 -3.00 -24.02
CA ASP A 19 -13.98 -4.10 -23.31
C ASP A 19 -13.67 -3.50 -21.96
N GLU A 20 -14.41 -3.94 -20.95
CA GLU A 20 -14.43 -3.27 -19.65
C GLU A 20 -13.04 -3.38 -19.10
N TRP A 21 -12.30 -2.30 -19.25
CA TRP A 21 -10.93 -2.19 -18.77
C TRP A 21 -10.95 -2.32 -17.25
N ARG A 22 -10.91 -3.55 -16.78
CA ARG A 22 -10.74 -3.84 -15.36
C ARG A 22 -9.27 -3.77 -15.05
N LEU A 23 -8.94 -2.82 -14.22
CA LEU A 23 -7.66 -2.89 -13.52
C LEU A 23 -7.61 -4.23 -12.77
N PRO A 24 -6.47 -4.91 -12.76
CA PRO A 24 -6.28 -6.08 -11.92
C PRO A 24 -6.69 -5.74 -10.49
N ASP A 25 -7.33 -6.69 -9.80
CA ASP A 25 -7.65 -6.52 -8.39
C ASP A 25 -6.38 -6.14 -7.63
N GLU A 26 -6.39 -4.97 -7.03
CA GLU A 26 -5.25 -4.54 -6.23
C GLU A 26 -5.09 -5.49 -5.05
N LYS A 27 -3.89 -6.04 -4.93
CA LYS A 27 -3.53 -6.78 -3.71
C LYS A 27 -3.62 -5.82 -2.53
N PRO A 28 -4.06 -6.29 -1.35
CA PRO A 28 -4.06 -5.46 -0.15
C PRO A 28 -2.73 -4.74 0.00
N ALA A 29 -2.77 -3.43 0.16
CA ALA A 29 -1.58 -2.59 0.29
C ALA A 29 -0.66 -3.07 1.42
N PHE A 30 -1.27 -3.58 2.49
CA PHE A 30 -0.57 -4.12 3.66
C PHE A 30 -1.14 -5.49 4.04
N LYS A 31 -0.29 -6.33 4.64
CA LYS A 31 -0.73 -7.61 5.22
C LYS A 31 -1.77 -7.35 6.31
N THR A 32 -2.89 -8.06 6.26
CA THR A 32 -3.93 -7.95 7.28
C THR A 32 -3.44 -8.58 8.59
N ALA A 33 -3.21 -7.76 9.59
CA ALA A 33 -2.79 -8.16 10.92
C ALA A 33 -3.09 -7.03 11.92
N PRO A 34 -3.10 -7.27 13.23
CA PRO A 34 -3.22 -6.21 14.21
C PRO A 34 -2.21 -5.09 13.96
N GLY A 35 -2.64 -3.83 13.93
CA GLY A 35 -1.80 -2.67 13.63
C GLY A 35 -1.73 -2.26 12.15
N SER A 36 -2.27 -3.05 11.23
CA SER A 36 -2.27 -2.72 9.80
C SER A 36 -2.94 -1.37 9.49
N ASP A 37 -4.06 -1.07 10.15
CA ASP A 37 -4.77 0.19 9.93
C ASP A 37 -3.98 1.39 10.49
N THR A 38 -3.28 1.19 11.61
CA THR A 38 -2.39 2.21 12.19
C THR A 38 -1.25 2.55 11.23
N VAL A 39 -0.60 1.52 10.66
CA VAL A 39 0.45 1.72 9.66
C VAL A 39 -0.11 2.38 8.42
N LYS A 40 -1.23 1.92 7.91
CA LYS A 40 -1.89 2.51 6.74
C LYS A 40 -2.18 3.99 6.97
N ALA A 41 -2.81 4.35 8.09
CA ALA A 41 -3.19 5.73 8.38
C ALA A 41 -2.00 6.68 8.50
N ASN A 42 -0.85 6.21 8.97
CA ASN A 42 0.30 7.06 9.28
C ASN A 42 1.41 7.04 8.22
N CYS A 43 1.49 6.00 7.40
CA CYS A 43 2.61 5.84 6.48
C CYS A 43 2.31 6.24 5.05
N ILE A 44 1.07 6.06 4.57
CA ILE A 44 0.73 6.34 3.17
C ILE A 44 0.40 7.82 2.88
N MET A 45 0.50 8.68 3.88
CA MET A 45 0.25 10.11 3.69
C MET A 45 1.32 10.80 2.83
N CYS A 46 2.53 10.28 2.81
CA CYS A 46 3.67 10.91 2.15
C CYS A 46 4.20 10.14 0.96
N HIS A 47 4.03 8.82 0.94
CA HIS A 47 4.50 7.94 -0.13
C HIS A 47 3.66 6.67 -0.19
N SER A 48 3.81 5.88 -1.25
CA SER A 48 3.05 4.66 -1.43
C SER A 48 3.51 3.55 -0.47
N HIS A 49 2.67 2.54 -0.31
CA HIS A 49 2.93 1.40 0.58
C HIS A 49 4.14 0.56 0.16
N GLU A 50 4.52 0.60 -1.12
CA GLU A 50 5.69 -0.11 -1.64
C GLU A 50 6.97 0.31 -0.94
N TYR A 51 7.09 1.57 -0.52
CA TYR A 51 8.23 2.03 0.27
C TYR A 51 8.43 1.27 1.58
N ILE A 52 7.40 0.57 2.04
CA ILE A 52 7.44 -0.27 3.25
C ILE A 52 7.49 -1.74 2.86
N THR A 53 6.58 -2.17 2.00
CA THR A 53 6.37 -3.60 1.70
C THR A 53 7.48 -4.23 0.87
N THR A 54 8.26 -3.43 0.17
CA THR A 54 9.43 -3.87 -0.63
C THR A 54 10.77 -3.71 0.09
N GLN A 55 10.77 -3.24 1.34
CA GLN A 55 11.99 -3.19 2.13
C GLN A 55 12.55 -4.59 2.37
N PRO A 56 13.88 -4.74 2.48
CA PRO A 56 14.45 -5.97 3.02
C PRO A 56 13.84 -6.30 4.38
N ALA A 57 13.82 -7.57 4.75
CA ALA A 57 13.35 -7.96 6.07
C ALA A 57 14.23 -7.34 7.16
N LEU A 58 13.73 -6.32 7.83
CA LEU A 58 14.45 -5.55 8.84
C LEU A 58 14.15 -6.10 10.25
N THR A 59 15.09 -5.94 11.17
CA THR A 59 14.81 -6.17 12.59
C THR A 59 13.89 -5.07 13.16
N ARG A 60 13.28 -5.31 14.32
CA ARG A 60 12.46 -4.30 14.99
C ARG A 60 13.24 -3.01 15.27
N ASP A 61 14.52 -3.12 15.63
CA ASP A 61 15.37 -1.94 15.89
C ASP A 61 15.69 -1.16 14.61
N GLN A 62 15.86 -1.86 13.49
CA GLN A 62 16.05 -1.22 12.19
C GLN A 62 14.76 -0.50 11.75
N TRP A 63 13.59 -1.11 11.98
CA TRP A 63 12.31 -0.44 11.76
C TRP A 63 12.16 0.79 12.66
N LYS A 64 12.56 0.69 13.94
CA LYS A 64 12.56 1.82 14.88
C LYS A 64 13.43 2.98 14.37
N THR A 65 14.60 2.69 13.87
CA THR A 65 15.48 3.69 13.26
C THR A 65 14.82 4.35 12.05
N SER A 66 14.15 3.57 11.20
CA SER A 66 13.45 4.10 10.03
C SER A 66 12.30 5.00 10.42
N VAL A 67 11.48 4.60 11.40
CA VAL A 67 10.34 5.40 11.89
C VAL A 67 10.86 6.70 12.53
N ALA A 68 11.88 6.63 13.37
CA ALA A 68 12.49 7.82 13.97
C ALA A 68 13.03 8.80 12.90
N LYS A 69 13.62 8.28 11.82
CA LYS A 69 14.06 9.10 10.69
C LYS A 69 12.88 9.79 10.00
N MET A 70 11.74 9.11 9.82
CA MET A 70 10.54 9.73 9.24
C MET A 70 10.05 10.87 10.13
N GLN A 71 10.01 10.68 11.44
CA GLN A 71 9.59 11.73 12.38
C GLN A 71 10.56 12.91 12.42
N GLN A 72 11.85 12.64 12.61
CA GLN A 72 12.85 13.68 12.91
C GLN A 72 13.34 14.40 11.67
N LYS A 73 13.53 13.68 10.57
CA LYS A 73 14.10 14.25 9.34
C LYS A 73 13.04 14.72 8.36
N TYR A 74 11.94 14.02 8.29
CA TYR A 74 10.88 14.29 7.30
C TYR A 74 9.60 14.83 7.91
N GLY A 75 9.55 15.00 9.24
CA GLY A 75 8.43 15.62 9.92
C GLY A 75 7.13 14.76 9.90
N ALA A 76 7.25 13.44 9.80
CA ALA A 76 6.09 12.57 9.84
C ALA A 76 5.33 12.72 11.16
N PRO A 77 4.01 13.03 11.13
CA PRO A 77 3.23 13.31 12.33
C PRO A 77 2.77 12.01 13.02
N ILE A 78 3.75 11.17 13.39
CA ILE A 78 3.48 9.90 14.08
C ILE A 78 3.50 10.16 15.57
N ALA A 79 2.36 9.96 16.22
CA ALA A 79 2.22 10.18 17.66
C ALA A 79 3.09 9.16 18.45
N PRO A 80 3.78 9.58 19.50
CA PRO A 80 4.69 8.70 20.26
C PRO A 80 4.01 7.45 20.81
N GLU A 81 2.76 7.55 21.21
CA GLU A 81 1.97 6.47 21.81
C GLU A 81 1.65 5.31 20.87
N ILE A 82 1.68 5.55 19.55
CA ILE A 82 1.40 4.50 18.56
C ILE A 82 2.67 3.85 17.99
N VAL A 83 3.85 4.40 18.29
CA VAL A 83 5.11 3.94 17.71
C VAL A 83 5.37 2.46 18.00
N ASP A 84 5.16 2.00 19.21
CA ASP A 84 5.41 0.60 19.57
C ASP A 84 4.48 -0.37 18.83
N ALA A 85 3.18 -0.08 18.76
CA ALA A 85 2.23 -0.90 18.01
C ALA A 85 2.57 -0.93 16.50
N LEU A 86 3.01 0.19 15.95
CA LEU A 86 3.45 0.31 14.58
C LEU A 86 4.69 -0.53 14.31
N LEU A 87 5.68 -0.48 15.22
CA LEU A 87 6.91 -1.28 15.13
C LEU A 87 6.65 -2.78 15.26
N ASP A 88 5.74 -3.17 16.13
CA ASP A 88 5.34 -4.57 16.30
C ASP A 88 4.70 -5.11 15.03
N TYR A 89 3.79 -4.36 14.42
CA TYR A 89 3.22 -4.73 13.13
C TYR A 89 4.29 -4.87 12.03
N LEU A 90 5.18 -3.89 11.89
CA LEU A 90 6.23 -3.91 10.87
C LEU A 90 7.18 -5.08 11.06
N ALA A 91 7.61 -5.33 12.30
CA ALA A 91 8.50 -6.44 12.62
C ALA A 91 7.85 -7.81 12.37
N GLN A 92 6.58 -7.98 12.72
CA GLN A 92 5.85 -9.23 12.53
C GLN A 92 5.50 -9.47 11.07
N SER A 93 5.08 -8.44 10.35
CA SER A 93 4.59 -8.58 8.97
C SER A 93 5.67 -8.53 7.92
N TYR A 94 6.73 -7.75 8.13
CA TYR A 94 7.79 -7.48 7.16
C TYR A 94 9.20 -7.61 7.75
N GLY A 95 9.32 -8.02 9.00
CA GLY A 95 10.60 -8.14 9.68
C GLY A 95 11.31 -9.47 9.42
N LYS A 96 12.56 -9.53 9.86
CA LYS A 96 13.27 -10.79 9.98
C LYS A 96 12.60 -11.62 11.07
N PRO A 97 12.46 -12.94 10.87
CA PRO A 97 12.13 -13.83 11.97
C PRO A 97 13.08 -13.54 13.13
N ALA A 98 12.54 -13.40 14.34
CA ALA A 98 13.39 -13.35 15.53
C ALA A 98 14.34 -14.55 15.47
N ALA A 99 15.65 -14.28 15.49
CA ALA A 99 16.59 -15.34 15.65
C ALA A 99 16.15 -16.11 16.89
N LYS A 100 15.90 -17.44 16.76
CA LYS A 100 15.70 -18.28 17.93
C LYS A 100 16.86 -17.96 18.85
N GLN A 101 16.56 -17.37 20.01
CA GLN A 101 17.54 -17.25 21.06
C GLN A 101 17.94 -18.69 21.34
N GLU A 102 19.11 -19.06 20.86
CA GLU A 102 19.76 -20.28 21.25
C GLU A 102 19.98 -20.10 22.75
N THR A 103 19.12 -20.74 23.52
CA THR A 103 19.28 -20.82 24.97
C THR A 103 20.66 -21.41 25.18
N ALA A 104 21.61 -20.55 25.54
CA ALA A 104 22.90 -21.01 26.01
C ALA A 104 22.63 -21.99 27.16
N LYS A 105 22.83 -23.27 26.86
CA LYS A 105 22.78 -24.32 27.87
C LYS A 105 23.95 -24.05 28.82
N PRO A 106 23.70 -24.06 30.14
CA PRO A 106 24.76 -23.90 31.13
C PRO A 106 25.83 -24.99 31.04
#